data_d27012e3270b78491d0bbf0362e93f7e
#
_entry.id   d27012e3270b78491d0bbf0362e93f7e
#
_cell.length_a   1.000
_cell.length_b   1.000
_cell.length_c   1.000
_cell.angle_alpha   90.00
_cell.angle_beta   90.00
_cell.angle_gamma   90.00
#
_symmetry.space_group_name_H-M   'P 1'
#
loop_
_entity.id
_entity.type
_entity.pdbx_description
1 polymer ?
#
loop_
_entity_poly.entity_id
_entity_poly.type
_entity_poly.pdbx_seq_one_letter_code
_entity_poly.pdbx_strand_id
1 'polypeptide(L)'
;EGMGGNIRGLGTVDSLRLAAQRMAPLNISELTPFFENHLEVAGIQISEDVDFPLRKRINRIYANANIIGMITSKPTYTESLSAWLRLGGVIDIRKLIVEWAPLTMVARGDLYFNEKLEPNLHLNTSSKGLNETLDMLQDNFLERKGVFVAKILLNNKAFKLNKDDRYYTVTTPVNVNANQILIENIPLKKF
;
A
#
# COMPACT_ATOMS: atom_id res chain seq x y z
N GLU A 1 -6.99 15.11 18.36
CA GLU A 1 -5.96 16.07 17.90
C GLU A 1 -4.90 15.31 17.13
N GLY A 2 -4.60 15.77 15.89
CA GLY A 2 -3.54 15.16 15.06
C GLY A 2 -2.18 15.73 15.45
N MET A 3 -1.16 14.87 15.50
CA MET A 3 0.23 15.30 15.69
C MET A 3 0.85 15.60 14.32
N GLY A 4 1.39 16.80 14.15
CA GLY A 4 2.32 17.13 13.05
C GLY A 4 3.76 16.80 13.46
N GLY A 5 4.59 16.44 12.52
CA GLY A 5 5.98 16.07 12.83
C GLY A 5 6.94 16.28 11.66
N ASN A 6 8.21 16.36 11.99
CA ASN A 6 9.30 16.42 11.02
C ASN A 6 10.08 15.09 11.05
N ILE A 7 10.16 14.44 9.89
CA ILE A 7 11.00 13.26 9.69
C ILE A 7 12.35 13.77 9.19
N ARG A 8 13.35 13.76 10.07
CA ARG A 8 14.70 14.31 9.78
C ARG A 8 15.22 13.86 8.41
N GLY A 9 15.48 14.82 7.53
CA GLY A 9 16.04 14.58 6.20
C GLY A 9 15.09 14.07 5.13
N LEU A 10 13.84 13.71 5.46
CA LEU A 10 12.87 13.16 4.50
C LEU A 10 11.70 14.09 4.21
N GLY A 11 11.30 14.93 5.17
CA GLY A 11 10.18 15.85 4.96
C GLY A 11 9.39 16.16 6.22
N THR A 12 8.19 16.71 6.03
CA THR A 12 7.24 17.07 7.10
C THR A 12 5.90 16.41 6.90
N VAL A 13 5.12 16.30 7.96
CA VAL A 13 3.76 15.77 7.98
C VAL A 13 2.86 16.76 8.68
N ASP A 14 1.75 17.13 8.05
CA ASP A 14 0.78 18.07 8.64
C ASP A 14 0.00 17.41 9.78
N SER A 15 -0.43 16.17 9.59
CA SER A 15 -1.13 15.42 10.64
C SER A 15 -0.93 13.91 10.52
N LEU A 16 -0.86 13.27 11.69
CA LEU A 16 -0.85 11.81 11.84
C LEU A 16 -1.90 11.43 12.88
N ARG A 17 -2.80 10.51 12.51
CA ARG A 17 -3.76 9.89 13.42
C ARG A 17 -3.60 8.39 13.37
N LEU A 18 -3.46 7.78 14.52
CA LEU A 18 -3.39 6.33 14.68
C LEU A 18 -4.40 5.92 15.74
N ALA A 19 -5.28 4.99 15.41
CA ALA A 19 -6.17 4.34 16.35
C ALA A 19 -6.04 2.83 16.20
N ALA A 20 -5.98 2.12 17.32
CA ALA A 20 -5.99 0.67 17.36
C ALA A 20 -7.05 0.22 18.36
N GLN A 21 -7.91 -0.69 17.95
CA GLN A 21 -8.92 -1.29 18.79
C GLN A 21 -8.72 -2.79 18.86
N ARG A 22 -8.62 -3.32 20.07
CA ARG A 22 -8.61 -4.77 20.27
C ARG A 22 -10.01 -5.32 20.02
N MET A 23 -10.12 -6.27 19.10
CA MET A 23 -11.33 -7.03 18.86
C MET A 23 -11.44 -8.12 19.92
N ALA A 24 -12.55 -8.16 20.65
CA ALA A 24 -12.81 -9.27 21.57
C ALA A 24 -13.18 -10.51 20.72
N PRO A 25 -12.43 -11.59 20.75
CA PRO A 25 -12.81 -12.79 20.03
C PRO A 25 -14.04 -13.40 20.68
N LEU A 26 -15.13 -13.54 19.94
CA LEU A 26 -16.31 -14.30 20.34
C LEU A 26 -15.99 -15.81 20.40
N ASN A 27 -15.04 -16.26 19.62
CA ASN A 27 -14.42 -17.59 19.64
C ASN A 27 -12.97 -17.46 19.17
N ILE A 28 -12.06 -18.12 19.87
CA ILE A 28 -10.63 -18.14 19.49
C ILE A 28 -10.49 -19.11 18.32
N SER A 29 -10.79 -18.64 17.11
CA SER A 29 -10.29 -19.27 15.89
C SER A 29 -9.03 -18.51 15.44
N GLU A 30 -8.07 -19.20 14.89
CA GLU A 30 -6.80 -18.64 14.39
C GLU A 30 -6.99 -17.53 13.36
N LEU A 31 -8.18 -17.44 12.73
CA LEU A 31 -8.55 -16.48 11.71
C LEU A 31 -9.36 -15.28 12.22
N THR A 32 -9.56 -15.15 13.53
CA THR A 32 -10.29 -14.01 14.08
C THR A 32 -9.42 -12.77 14.10
N PRO A 33 -9.90 -11.59 13.64
CA PRO A 33 -9.16 -10.34 13.76
C PRO A 33 -8.84 -10.06 15.22
N PHE A 34 -7.56 -9.79 15.50
CA PHE A 34 -7.10 -9.50 16.86
C PHE A 34 -7.10 -8.01 17.15
N PHE A 35 -6.71 -7.21 16.16
CA PHE A 35 -6.75 -5.75 16.22
C PHE A 35 -7.30 -5.17 14.92
N GLU A 36 -8.18 -4.20 15.07
CA GLU A 36 -8.52 -3.27 14.01
C GLU A 36 -7.69 -2.00 14.17
N ASN A 37 -7.04 -1.57 13.08
CA ASN A 37 -6.14 -0.43 13.07
C ASN A 37 -6.57 0.58 12.03
N HIS A 38 -6.60 1.85 12.41
CA HIS A 38 -6.83 2.97 11.52
C HIS A 38 -5.62 3.88 11.54
N LEU A 39 -5.04 4.13 10.39
CA LEU A 39 -3.96 5.07 10.16
C LEU A 39 -4.43 6.14 9.18
N GLU A 40 -4.25 7.38 9.53
CA GLU A 40 -4.43 8.50 8.63
C GLU A 40 -3.23 9.44 8.72
N VAL A 41 -2.60 9.68 7.58
CA VAL A 41 -1.50 10.63 7.43
C VAL A 41 -1.91 11.63 6.36
N ALA A 42 -1.84 12.91 6.66
CA ALA A 42 -2.18 13.97 5.71
C ALA A 42 -1.07 15.00 5.60
N GLY A 43 -0.94 15.55 4.38
CA GLY A 43 -0.01 16.63 4.09
C GLY A 43 1.45 16.24 4.26
N ILE A 44 1.85 15.09 3.71
CA ILE A 44 3.27 14.69 3.70
C ILE A 44 3.98 15.56 2.66
N GLN A 45 4.91 16.40 3.09
CA GLN A 45 5.80 17.17 2.22
C GLN A 45 7.16 16.49 2.21
N ILE A 46 7.55 15.95 1.04
CA ILE A 46 8.87 15.33 0.83
C ILE A 46 9.91 16.47 0.69
N SER A 47 11.06 16.31 1.32
CA SER A 47 12.16 17.28 1.22
C SER A 47 12.59 17.49 -0.23
N GLU A 48 12.98 18.73 -0.56
CA GLU A 48 13.50 19.06 -1.89
C GLU A 48 14.82 18.32 -2.19
N ASP A 49 15.57 17.97 -1.18
CA ASP A 49 16.83 17.22 -1.29
C ASP A 49 16.64 15.75 -1.69
N VAL A 50 15.41 15.22 -1.57
CA VAL A 50 15.08 13.86 -1.99
C VAL A 50 14.75 13.88 -3.48
N ASP A 51 15.58 13.23 -4.30
CA ASP A 51 15.27 13.02 -5.71
C ASP A 51 14.15 11.99 -5.85
N PHE A 52 12.95 12.48 -6.15
CA PHE A 52 11.76 11.65 -6.32
C PHE A 52 10.92 12.14 -7.50
N PRO A 53 10.54 11.27 -8.43
CA PRO A 53 9.94 11.67 -9.72
C PRO A 53 8.48 12.12 -9.62
N LEU A 54 7.78 11.78 -8.54
CA LEU A 54 6.41 12.24 -8.32
C LEU A 54 6.41 13.58 -7.59
N ARG A 55 5.22 14.17 -7.48
CA ARG A 55 5.07 15.43 -6.73
C ARG A 55 5.56 15.26 -5.29
N LYS A 56 6.25 16.28 -4.80
CA LYS A 56 6.80 16.32 -3.43
C LYS A 56 5.73 16.31 -2.32
N ARG A 57 4.46 16.47 -2.66
CA ARG A 57 3.36 16.48 -1.71
C ARG A 57 2.42 15.29 -1.90
N ILE A 58 2.29 14.47 -0.84
CA ILE A 58 1.24 13.46 -0.71
C ILE A 58 0.12 14.08 0.11
N ASN A 59 -1.08 14.19 -0.48
CA ASN A 59 -2.20 14.85 0.18
C ASN A 59 -2.71 14.00 1.35
N ARG A 60 -2.86 12.69 1.14
CA ARG A 60 -3.41 11.78 2.15
C ARG A 60 -2.99 10.34 1.93
N ILE A 61 -2.71 9.65 3.02
CA ILE A 61 -2.68 8.19 3.11
C ILE A 61 -3.64 7.80 4.23
N TYR A 62 -4.61 6.96 3.92
CA TYR A 62 -5.53 6.37 4.90
C TYR A 62 -5.48 4.86 4.78
N ALA A 63 -5.34 4.17 5.90
CA ALA A 63 -5.40 2.71 5.96
C ALA A 63 -6.32 2.26 7.11
N ASN A 64 -7.19 1.32 6.79
CA ASN A 64 -7.92 0.51 7.76
C ASN A 64 -7.52 -0.94 7.54
N ALA A 65 -6.96 -1.57 8.56
CA ALA A 65 -6.45 -2.92 8.47
C ALA A 65 -6.70 -3.73 9.75
N ASN A 66 -6.97 -5.01 9.57
CA ASN A 66 -7.09 -5.97 10.66
C ASN A 66 -5.81 -6.78 10.78
N ILE A 67 -5.28 -6.90 11.98
CA ILE A 67 -4.23 -7.87 12.29
C ILE A 67 -4.92 -9.18 12.65
N ILE A 68 -4.70 -10.21 11.84
CA ILE A 68 -5.25 -11.55 12.00
C ILE A 68 -4.17 -12.46 12.58
N GLY A 69 -4.56 -13.37 13.47
CA GLY A 69 -3.68 -14.33 14.10
C GLY A 69 -3.32 -13.97 15.55
N MET A 70 -2.91 -14.98 16.30
CA MET A 70 -2.60 -14.84 17.72
C MET A 70 -1.22 -14.22 17.92
N ILE A 71 -1.16 -13.05 18.55
CA ILE A 71 0.11 -12.42 18.93
C ILE A 71 0.53 -12.96 20.29
N THR A 72 1.64 -13.70 20.33
CA THR A 72 2.26 -14.17 21.56
C THR A 72 3.43 -13.27 21.94
N SER A 73 3.47 -12.81 23.18
CA SER A 73 4.60 -12.04 23.68
C SER A 73 5.83 -12.94 23.83
N LYS A 74 6.92 -12.54 23.23
CA LYS A 74 8.24 -13.17 23.32
C LYS A 74 9.27 -12.13 23.81
N PRO A 75 10.47 -12.56 24.26
CA PRO A 75 11.48 -11.64 24.76
C PRO A 75 11.90 -10.54 23.78
N THR A 76 11.89 -10.84 22.49
CA THR A 76 12.23 -9.85 21.46
C THR A 76 11.05 -9.63 20.50
N TYR A 77 11.02 -8.44 19.90
CA TYR A 77 10.03 -8.10 18.87
C TYR A 77 10.10 -9.06 17.67
N THR A 78 11.32 -9.40 17.23
CA THR A 78 11.53 -10.31 16.09
C THR A 78 10.99 -11.73 16.37
N GLU A 79 11.19 -12.23 17.60
CA GLU A 79 10.63 -13.52 17.99
C GLU A 79 9.11 -13.52 18.08
N SER A 80 8.52 -12.43 18.59
CA SER A 80 7.07 -12.24 18.62
C SER A 80 6.47 -12.20 17.22
N LEU A 81 7.09 -11.45 16.30
CA LEU A 81 6.68 -11.36 14.90
C LEU A 81 6.81 -12.73 14.20
N SER A 82 7.95 -13.40 14.36
CA SER A 82 8.17 -14.74 13.78
C SER A 82 7.21 -15.79 14.32
N ALA A 83 6.84 -15.71 15.60
CA ALA A 83 5.84 -16.59 16.18
C ALA A 83 4.44 -16.34 15.60
N TRP A 84 4.05 -15.07 15.49
CA TRP A 84 2.78 -14.68 14.89
C TRP A 84 2.68 -15.14 13.42
N LEU A 85 3.74 -14.97 12.63
CA LEU A 85 3.78 -15.43 11.23
C LEU A 85 3.64 -16.96 11.10
N ARG A 86 4.34 -17.72 11.94
CA ARG A 86 4.23 -19.21 11.95
C ARG A 86 2.83 -19.69 12.30
N LEU A 87 2.05 -18.89 13.02
CA LEU A 87 0.66 -19.16 13.35
C LEU A 87 -0.32 -18.63 12.29
N GLY A 88 0.15 -18.31 11.08
CA GLY A 88 -0.69 -17.83 9.99
C GLY A 88 -1.05 -16.34 10.10
N GLY A 89 -0.21 -15.55 10.77
CA GLY A 89 -0.42 -14.11 10.94
C GLY A 89 -0.44 -13.37 9.62
N VAL A 90 -1.48 -12.55 9.40
CA VAL A 90 -1.72 -11.75 8.19
C VAL A 90 -2.27 -10.39 8.60
N ILE A 91 -1.96 -9.37 7.82
CA ILE A 91 -2.61 -8.05 7.90
C ILE A 91 -3.61 -7.95 6.75
N ASP A 92 -4.90 -8.02 7.06
CA ASP A 92 -5.99 -7.85 6.11
C ASP A 92 -6.27 -6.35 5.94
N ILE A 93 -5.94 -5.79 4.78
CA ILE A 93 -6.13 -4.39 4.42
C ILE A 93 -7.54 -4.20 3.91
N ARG A 94 -8.44 -3.77 4.78
CA ARG A 94 -9.86 -3.53 4.48
C ARG A 94 -10.04 -2.33 3.56
N LYS A 95 -9.21 -1.31 3.71
CA LYS A 95 -9.22 -0.11 2.89
C LYS A 95 -7.88 0.60 2.97
N LEU A 96 -7.30 0.88 1.83
CA LEU A 96 -6.15 1.76 1.67
C LEU A 96 -6.55 2.86 0.68
N ILE A 97 -6.33 4.12 1.04
CA ILE A 97 -6.51 5.26 0.14
C ILE A 97 -5.17 5.98 0.05
N VAL A 98 -4.74 6.26 -1.16
CA VAL A 98 -3.57 7.10 -1.45
C VAL A 98 -3.98 8.22 -2.37
N GLU A 99 -3.79 9.46 -1.93
CA GLU A 99 -4.02 10.68 -2.72
C GLU A 99 -2.68 11.37 -2.94
N TRP A 100 -2.06 11.05 -4.05
CA TRP A 100 -0.74 11.55 -4.43
C TRP A 100 -0.72 11.93 -5.90
N ALA A 101 -1.08 13.15 -6.21
CA ALA A 101 -1.26 13.58 -7.59
C ALA A 101 -0.04 13.28 -8.50
N PRO A 102 -0.29 12.74 -9.71
CA PRO A 102 -1.59 12.54 -10.35
C PRO A 102 -2.39 11.32 -9.84
N LEU A 103 -1.80 10.42 -9.05
CA LEU A 103 -2.43 9.19 -8.56
C LEU A 103 -3.46 9.47 -7.47
N THR A 104 -4.64 8.90 -7.63
CA THR A 104 -5.59 8.63 -6.56
C THR A 104 -5.93 7.15 -6.60
N MET A 105 -5.74 6.43 -5.49
CA MET A 105 -5.91 4.99 -5.45
C MET A 105 -6.73 4.59 -4.22
N VAL A 106 -7.64 3.66 -4.41
CA VAL A 106 -8.31 2.91 -3.35
C VAL A 106 -7.98 1.44 -3.54
N ALA A 107 -7.56 0.78 -2.48
CA ALA A 107 -7.15 -0.62 -2.52
C ALA A 107 -7.69 -1.44 -1.35
N ARG A 108 -7.73 -2.76 -1.53
CA ARG A 108 -7.94 -3.78 -0.49
C ARG A 108 -7.02 -4.96 -0.78
N GLY A 109 -6.69 -5.72 0.24
CA GLY A 109 -5.85 -6.90 0.07
C GLY A 109 -5.17 -7.32 1.34
N ASP A 110 -4.05 -7.98 1.20
CA ASP A 110 -3.31 -8.56 2.31
C ASP A 110 -1.84 -8.21 2.26
N LEU A 111 -1.29 -8.03 3.44
CA LEU A 111 0.15 -7.98 3.67
C LEU A 111 0.52 -9.16 4.56
N TYR A 112 1.39 -10.00 4.06
CA TYR A 112 2.01 -11.08 4.82
C TYR A 112 3.53 -11.02 4.68
N PHE A 113 4.23 -11.79 5.51
CA PHE A 113 5.69 -11.85 5.48
C PHE A 113 6.12 -13.29 5.23
N ASN A 114 7.20 -13.47 4.48
CA ASN A 114 7.79 -14.78 4.31
C ASN A 114 8.68 -15.17 5.52
N GLU A 115 9.28 -16.35 5.48
CA GLU A 115 10.14 -16.86 6.55
C GLU A 115 11.35 -15.97 6.86
N LYS A 116 11.77 -15.13 5.90
CA LYS A 116 12.86 -14.15 6.07
C LYS A 116 12.38 -12.79 6.60
N LEU A 117 11.10 -12.68 6.97
CA LEU A 117 10.44 -11.44 7.37
C LEU A 117 10.37 -10.40 6.24
N GLU A 118 10.46 -10.83 4.98
CA GLU A 118 10.28 -9.95 3.84
C GLU A 118 8.79 -9.76 3.56
N PRO A 119 8.32 -8.53 3.35
CA PRO A 119 6.91 -8.25 3.11
C PRO A 119 6.46 -8.71 1.72
N ASN A 120 5.27 -9.26 1.65
CA ASN A 120 4.55 -9.56 0.42
C ASN A 120 3.17 -8.91 0.50
N LEU A 121 2.91 -7.97 -0.39
CA LEU A 121 1.70 -7.17 -0.44
C LEU A 121 0.90 -7.52 -1.70
N HIS A 122 -0.32 -7.97 -1.52
CA HIS A 122 -1.26 -8.23 -2.60
C HIS A 122 -2.43 -7.25 -2.50
N LEU A 123 -2.62 -6.42 -3.51
CA LEU A 123 -3.67 -5.42 -3.54
C LEU A 123 -4.54 -5.54 -4.78
N ASN A 124 -5.85 -5.48 -4.60
CA ASN A 124 -6.80 -5.14 -5.64
C ASN A 124 -7.05 -3.64 -5.57
N THR A 125 -6.65 -2.92 -6.61
CA THR A 125 -6.68 -1.46 -6.62
C THR A 125 -7.71 -0.93 -7.60
N SER A 126 -8.26 0.24 -7.27
CA SER A 126 -9.03 1.07 -8.17
C SER A 126 -8.36 2.45 -8.19
N SER A 127 -7.88 2.88 -9.35
CA SER A 127 -7.01 4.06 -9.43
C SER A 127 -7.40 5.00 -10.57
N LYS A 128 -7.12 6.29 -10.35
CA LYS A 128 -7.14 7.38 -11.33
C LYS A 128 -5.73 7.94 -11.46
N GLY A 129 -5.36 8.41 -12.65
CA GLY A 129 -4.03 8.99 -12.89
C GLY A 129 -2.90 7.97 -12.91
N LEU A 130 -3.21 6.67 -13.05
CA LEU A 130 -2.19 5.61 -13.04
C LEU A 130 -1.27 5.70 -14.27
N ASN A 131 -1.81 6.01 -15.45
CA ASN A 131 -1.01 6.14 -16.67
C ASN A 131 0.01 7.29 -16.55
N GLU A 132 -0.45 8.45 -16.07
CA GLU A 132 0.39 9.62 -15.83
C GLU A 132 1.45 9.34 -14.77
N THR A 133 1.07 8.59 -13.73
CA THR A 133 2.01 8.16 -12.67
C THR A 133 3.08 7.24 -13.24
N LEU A 134 2.70 6.26 -14.07
CA LEU A 134 3.64 5.36 -14.72
C LEU A 134 4.60 6.12 -15.66
N ASP A 135 4.12 7.14 -16.37
CA ASP A 135 4.98 7.99 -17.21
C ASP A 135 6.02 8.73 -16.38
N MET A 136 5.61 9.33 -15.26
CA MET A 136 6.54 10.05 -14.38
C MET A 136 7.57 9.12 -13.72
N LEU A 137 7.23 7.86 -13.48
CA LEU A 137 8.12 6.88 -12.85
C LEU A 137 9.03 6.14 -13.85
N GLN A 138 8.68 6.14 -15.14
CA GLN A 138 9.32 5.31 -16.16
C GLN A 138 10.82 5.60 -16.32
N ASP A 139 11.24 6.86 -16.23
CA ASP A 139 12.61 7.23 -16.58
C ASP A 139 13.64 6.87 -15.51
N ASN A 140 13.26 6.90 -14.23
CA ASN A 140 14.18 6.75 -13.13
C ASN A 140 13.91 5.53 -12.22
N PHE A 141 12.69 5.01 -12.21
CA PHE A 141 12.27 4.01 -11.20
C PHE A 141 11.74 2.71 -11.79
N LEU A 142 11.20 2.72 -13.01
CA LEU A 142 10.55 1.57 -13.60
C LEU A 142 11.20 1.15 -14.91
N GLU A 143 11.09 -0.14 -15.24
CA GLU A 143 11.58 -0.66 -16.53
C GLU A 143 10.64 -0.22 -17.67
N ARG A 144 11.15 0.47 -18.68
CA ARG A 144 10.38 0.98 -19.83
C ARG A 144 9.51 -0.07 -20.50
N LYS A 145 10.04 -1.28 -20.69
CA LYS A 145 9.28 -2.39 -21.31
C LYS A 145 8.08 -2.79 -20.48
N GLY A 146 8.26 -2.93 -19.16
CA GLY A 146 7.17 -3.27 -18.24
C GLY A 146 6.09 -2.19 -18.21
N VAL A 147 6.48 -0.91 -18.13
CA VAL A 147 5.56 0.23 -18.17
C VAL A 147 4.75 0.24 -19.46
N PHE A 148 5.40 0.07 -20.61
CA PHE A 148 4.71 0.06 -21.90
C PHE A 148 3.63 -1.03 -21.98
N VAL A 149 3.97 -2.26 -21.59
CA VAL A 149 3.00 -3.38 -21.61
C VAL A 149 1.88 -3.15 -20.59
N ALA A 150 2.21 -2.69 -19.38
CA ALA A 150 1.20 -2.36 -18.37
C ALA A 150 0.22 -1.30 -18.87
N LYS A 151 0.69 -0.24 -19.53
CA LYS A 151 -0.17 0.82 -20.10
C LYS A 151 -1.11 0.29 -21.17
N ILE A 152 -0.65 -0.61 -22.05
CA ILE A 152 -1.53 -1.24 -23.06
C ILE A 152 -2.66 -2.01 -22.38
N LEU A 153 -2.36 -2.81 -21.35
CA LEU A 153 -3.37 -3.60 -20.65
C LEU A 153 -4.35 -2.71 -19.86
N LEU A 154 -3.85 -1.69 -19.20
CA LEU A 154 -4.66 -0.73 -18.45
C LEU A 154 -5.60 0.05 -19.37
N ASN A 155 -5.12 0.50 -20.52
CA ASN A 155 -5.94 1.19 -21.51
C ASN A 155 -7.03 0.27 -22.08
N ASN A 156 -6.73 -0.98 -22.35
CA ASN A 156 -7.71 -1.94 -22.82
C ASN A 156 -8.80 -2.26 -21.78
N LYS A 157 -8.45 -2.27 -20.47
CA LYS A 157 -9.42 -2.44 -19.38
C LYS A 157 -10.27 -1.19 -19.16
N ALA A 158 -9.66 -0.01 -19.17
CA ALA A 158 -10.36 1.26 -19.04
C ALA A 158 -11.43 1.44 -20.14
N PHE A 159 -11.13 1.03 -21.36
CA PHE A 159 -12.06 1.09 -22.48
C PHE A 159 -13.30 0.16 -22.31
N LYS A 160 -13.14 -0.95 -21.57
CA LYS A 160 -14.25 -1.88 -21.32
C LYS A 160 -15.19 -1.46 -20.18
N LEU A 161 -14.71 -0.61 -19.25
CA LEU A 161 -15.40 -0.38 -17.97
C LEU A 161 -16.26 0.87 -17.89
N ASN A 162 -16.01 1.93 -18.69
CA ASN A 162 -16.81 3.16 -18.55
C ASN A 162 -16.85 4.02 -19.81
N LYS A 163 -18.00 4.03 -20.49
CA LYS A 163 -18.30 5.02 -21.53
C LYS A 163 -18.74 6.38 -20.98
N ASP A 164 -19.13 6.47 -19.71
CA ASP A 164 -19.81 7.66 -19.14
C ASP A 164 -19.00 8.46 -18.10
N ASP A 165 -17.86 7.94 -17.63
CA ASP A 165 -17.05 8.67 -16.62
C ASP A 165 -15.85 9.36 -17.27
N ARG A 166 -15.78 10.69 -17.12
CA ARG A 166 -14.62 11.50 -17.55
C ARG A 166 -13.31 11.13 -16.81
N TYR A 167 -13.36 10.19 -15.87
CA TYR A 167 -12.23 9.72 -15.09
C TYR A 167 -12.22 8.19 -15.11
N TYR A 168 -11.36 7.62 -15.95
CA TYR A 168 -11.17 6.17 -16.02
C TYR A 168 -10.65 5.65 -14.67
N THR A 169 -11.49 4.91 -13.98
CA THR A 169 -11.07 4.12 -12.82
C THR A 169 -10.69 2.74 -13.32
N VAL A 170 -9.43 2.38 -13.18
CA VAL A 170 -8.94 1.06 -13.59
C VAL A 170 -8.82 0.19 -12.35
N THR A 171 -9.51 -0.95 -12.36
CA THR A 171 -9.33 -1.98 -11.32
C THR A 171 -8.22 -2.92 -11.73
N THR A 172 -7.17 -3.02 -10.91
CA THR A 172 -5.98 -3.77 -11.27
C THR A 172 -5.34 -4.41 -10.03
N PRO A 173 -4.88 -5.68 -10.12
CA PRO A 173 -4.06 -6.28 -9.08
C PRO A 173 -2.65 -5.67 -9.10
N VAL A 174 -2.18 -5.30 -7.91
CA VAL A 174 -0.81 -4.85 -7.66
C VAL A 174 -0.20 -5.77 -6.62
N ASN A 175 0.93 -6.36 -6.96
CA ASN A 175 1.69 -7.22 -6.07
C ASN A 175 3.07 -6.62 -5.83
N VAL A 176 3.47 -6.53 -4.57
CA VAL A 176 4.80 -6.05 -4.17
C VAL A 176 5.43 -7.09 -3.28
N ASN A 177 6.62 -7.51 -3.60
CA ASN A 177 7.44 -8.37 -2.75
C ASN A 177 8.89 -7.84 -2.68
N ALA A 178 9.74 -8.50 -1.91
CA ALA A 178 11.13 -8.10 -1.72
C ALA A 178 11.94 -7.93 -3.02
N ASN A 179 11.53 -8.60 -4.10
CA ASN A 179 12.31 -8.67 -5.33
C ASN A 179 11.71 -7.86 -6.50
N GLN A 180 10.41 -7.55 -6.44
CA GLN A 180 9.75 -6.92 -7.60
C GLN A 180 8.41 -6.25 -7.26
N ILE A 181 8.03 -5.33 -8.12
CA ILE A 181 6.68 -4.74 -8.20
C ILE A 181 6.03 -5.25 -9.48
N LEU A 182 4.81 -5.81 -9.37
CA LEU A 182 4.02 -6.27 -10.49
C LEU A 182 2.69 -5.52 -10.55
N ILE A 183 2.29 -5.15 -11.76
CA ILE A 183 0.93 -4.73 -12.09
C ILE A 183 0.38 -5.72 -13.12
N GLU A 184 -0.78 -6.32 -12.86
CA GLU A 184 -1.36 -7.36 -13.74
C GLU A 184 -0.38 -8.53 -14.02
N ASN A 185 0.43 -8.90 -13.01
CA ASN A 185 1.52 -9.89 -13.14
C ASN A 185 2.67 -9.48 -14.09
N ILE A 186 2.71 -8.22 -14.53
CA ILE A 186 3.79 -7.68 -15.34
C ILE A 186 4.82 -7.03 -14.40
N PRO A 187 6.07 -7.45 -14.43
CA PRO A 187 7.11 -6.82 -13.61
C PRO A 187 7.38 -5.40 -14.12
N LEU A 188 7.22 -4.43 -13.22
CA LEU A 188 7.57 -3.03 -13.47
C LEU A 188 8.97 -2.71 -12.98
N LYS A 189 9.39 -3.35 -11.92
CA LYS A 189 10.72 -3.19 -11.31
C LYS A 189 11.15 -4.50 -10.64
N LYS A 190 12.43 -4.82 -10.79
CA LYS A 190 13.14 -5.84 -9.99
C LYS A 190 14.12 -5.12 -9.08
N PHE A 191 14.21 -5.56 -7.83
CA PHE A 191 15.12 -5.02 -6.81
C PHE A 191 16.39 -5.85 -6.70
#